data_2361312b6688515969e29dd5ea7eee2e
#
_entry.id   2361312b6688515969e29dd5ea7eee2e
#
_cell.length_a   1.000
_cell.length_b   1.000
_cell.length_c   1.000
_cell.angle_alpha   90.00
_cell.angle_beta   90.00
_cell.angle_gamma   90.00
#
_symmetry.space_group_name_H-M   'P 1'
#
loop_
_entity.id
_entity.type
_entity.pdbx_description
1 polymer ?
#
loop_
_entity_poly.entity_id
_entity_poly.type
_entity_poly.pdbx_seq_one_letter_code
_entity_poly.pdbx_strand_id
1 'polypeptide(L)'
;MENISFDNFVNINNNLAKKTAKAKVIEVEPDNTKALVELIDKSTQLKLSNKTGEILSTGDYVAIEYTSVLSSKTAYISFRNGSPKFAGYYKVLSQTEYDTLEANGQIIDTVMYVIVGD
;
A
#
# COMPACT_ATOMS: atom_id res chain seq x y z
N MET A 1 38.38 -0.16 -10.71
CA MET A 1 37.83 -0.05 -10.14
C MET A 1 37.28 -0.64 -9.64
N GLU A 2 37.45 -0.78 -9.40
CA GLU A 2 37.04 -1.23 -8.85
C GLU A 2 36.14 -1.24 -8.20
N ASN A 3 36.28 -1.61 -7.91
CA ASN A 3 35.51 -1.75 -6.96
C ASN A 3 34.72 -0.61 -6.72
N ILE A 4 35.19 0.40 -6.98
CA ILE A 4 34.66 1.55 -6.86
C ILE A 4 33.40 1.53 -7.29
N SER A 5 33.45 1.18 -8.31
CA SER A 5 32.39 1.28 -9.00
C SER A 5 31.27 0.43 -8.56
N PHE A 6 31.50 -0.73 -8.09
CA PHE A 6 30.43 -1.62 -7.71
C PHE A 6 29.72 -1.11 -6.45
N ASP A 7 30.48 -0.71 -5.44
CA ASP A 7 29.88 -0.21 -4.22
C ASP A 7 29.15 1.09 -4.47
N ASN A 8 29.67 1.95 -5.30
CA ASN A 8 28.98 3.19 -5.63
C ASN A 8 27.73 2.92 -6.41
N PHE A 9 27.76 1.93 -7.30
CA PHE A 9 26.59 1.58 -8.08
C PHE A 9 25.50 1.05 -7.17
N VAL A 10 25.84 0.23 -6.18
CA VAL A 10 24.87 -0.30 -5.24
C VAL A 10 24.26 0.84 -4.41
N ASN A 11 25.07 1.78 -3.99
CA ASN A 11 24.56 2.90 -3.21
C ASN A 11 23.63 3.78 -4.04
N ILE A 12 23.95 3.98 -5.30
CA ILE A 12 23.10 4.75 -6.19
C ILE A 12 21.79 4.02 -6.39
N ASN A 13 21.84 2.71 -6.58
CA ASN A 13 20.64 1.93 -6.74
C ASN A 13 19.78 1.97 -5.48
N ASN A 14 20.38 1.97 -4.31
CA ASN A 14 19.63 2.05 -3.08
C ASN A 14 18.93 3.41 -2.96
N ASN A 15 19.57 4.47 -3.43
CA ASN A 15 18.97 5.79 -3.41
C ASN A 15 17.80 5.90 -4.38
N LEU A 16 17.87 5.13 -5.48
CA LEU A 16 16.81 5.11 -6.46
C LEU A 16 15.79 4.00 -6.20
N ALA A 17 16.08 3.12 -5.25
CA ALA A 17 15.17 2.04 -4.93
C ALA A 17 13.86 2.58 -4.39
N LYS A 18 12.80 1.89 -4.71
CA LYS A 18 11.48 2.28 -4.22
C LYS A 18 11.38 2.02 -2.74
N LYS A 19 10.82 2.98 -2.05
CA LYS A 19 10.51 2.89 -0.63
C LYS A 19 9.01 2.77 -0.50
N THR A 20 8.56 2.21 0.61
CA THR A 20 7.13 2.05 0.85
C THR A 20 6.71 2.74 2.13
N ALA A 21 5.49 3.22 2.13
CA ALA A 21 4.85 3.76 3.32
C ALA A 21 3.42 3.24 3.36
N LYS A 22 2.80 3.25 4.53
CA LYS A 22 1.42 2.82 4.68
C LYS A 22 0.55 4.03 4.95
N ALA A 23 -0.64 4.01 4.39
CA ALA A 23 -1.57 5.11 4.55
C ALA A 23 -3.01 4.62 4.55
N LYS A 24 -3.91 5.49 4.99
CA LYS A 24 -5.34 5.23 4.98
C LYS A 24 -5.99 6.18 4.00
N VAL A 25 -6.89 5.68 3.20
CA VAL A 25 -7.63 6.50 2.24
C VAL A 25 -8.65 7.36 2.98
N ILE A 26 -8.60 8.68 2.77
CA ILE A 26 -9.49 9.64 3.38
C ILE A 26 -10.62 10.00 2.41
N GLU A 27 -10.26 10.17 1.14
CA GLU A 27 -11.22 10.57 0.13
C GLU A 27 -10.75 10.09 -1.23
N VAL A 28 -11.67 9.63 -2.07
CA VAL A 28 -11.35 9.15 -3.41
C VAL A 28 -11.99 10.05 -4.44
N GLU A 29 -11.26 10.44 -5.48
CA GLU A 29 -11.85 11.24 -6.56
C GLU A 29 -12.89 10.41 -7.31
N PRO A 30 -13.93 11.06 -7.85
CA PRO A 30 -15.02 10.33 -8.51
C PRO A 30 -14.58 9.40 -9.63
N ASP A 31 -13.49 9.75 -10.34
CA ASP A 31 -12.99 8.93 -11.44
C ASP A 31 -11.99 7.86 -10.95
N ASN A 32 -11.71 7.83 -9.65
CA ASN A 32 -10.80 6.88 -9.01
C ASN A 32 -9.35 6.96 -9.51
N THR A 33 -8.97 8.08 -10.11
CA THR A 33 -7.59 8.24 -10.59
C THR A 33 -6.65 8.69 -9.50
N LYS A 34 -7.18 9.35 -8.47
CA LYS A 34 -6.39 9.84 -7.34
C LYS A 34 -7.18 9.67 -6.06
N ALA A 35 -6.46 9.63 -4.95
CA ALA A 35 -7.09 9.60 -3.63
C ALA A 35 -6.27 10.41 -2.65
N LEU A 36 -6.96 11.05 -1.71
CA LEU A 36 -6.33 11.72 -0.59
C LEU A 36 -6.07 10.66 0.47
N VAL A 37 -4.83 10.52 0.90
CA VAL A 37 -4.46 9.51 1.89
C VAL A 37 -3.74 10.18 3.05
N GLU A 38 -3.85 9.57 4.22
CA GLU A 38 -3.16 10.04 5.42
C GLU A 38 -2.15 8.98 5.84
N LEU A 39 -0.90 9.37 6.00
CA LEU A 39 0.15 8.44 6.40
C LEU A 39 -0.12 7.90 7.81
N ILE A 40 0.11 6.62 8.00
CA ILE A 40 -0.20 5.95 9.27
C ILE A 40 0.62 6.53 10.42
N ASP A 41 1.91 6.78 10.17
CA ASP A 41 2.81 7.21 11.23
C ASP A 41 2.82 8.73 11.45
N LYS A 42 2.17 9.47 10.58
CA LYS A 42 2.19 10.92 10.63
C LYS A 42 0.82 11.43 10.19
N SER A 43 0.45 12.61 10.60
CA SER A 43 -0.83 13.16 10.19
C SER A 43 -0.76 13.80 8.80
N THR A 44 0.32 13.59 8.07
CA THR A 44 0.50 14.17 6.75
C THR A 44 -0.48 13.56 5.77
N GLN A 45 -1.17 14.41 5.02
CA GLN A 45 -2.10 13.97 3.99
C GLN A 45 -1.52 14.32 2.61
N LEU A 46 -1.67 13.41 1.68
CA LEU A 46 -1.18 13.58 0.31
C LEU A 46 -2.24 13.11 -0.67
N LYS A 47 -2.38 13.84 -1.77
CA LYS A 47 -3.25 13.40 -2.85
C LYS A 47 -2.37 12.69 -3.87
N LEU A 48 -2.58 11.41 -4.04
CA LEU A 48 -1.71 10.56 -4.83
C LEU A 48 -2.46 9.83 -5.94
N SER A 49 -1.75 9.53 -7.01
CA SER A 49 -2.32 8.74 -8.11
C SER A 49 -2.61 7.32 -7.64
N ASN A 50 -3.74 6.78 -8.05
CA ASN A 50 -4.11 5.41 -7.77
C ASN A 50 -3.57 4.53 -8.89
N LYS A 51 -2.50 3.81 -8.62
CA LYS A 51 -1.91 2.88 -9.60
C LYS A 51 -2.15 1.42 -9.24
N THR A 52 -3.14 1.18 -8.37
CA THR A 52 -3.49 -0.18 -7.98
C THR A 52 -4.23 -0.94 -9.07
N GLY A 53 -4.88 -0.23 -9.96
CA GLY A 53 -5.78 -0.84 -10.95
C GLY A 53 -7.12 -1.26 -10.33
N GLU A 54 -7.39 -0.86 -9.10
CA GLU A 54 -8.62 -1.21 -8.39
C GLU A 54 -9.32 0.03 -7.91
N ILE A 55 -10.60 -0.10 -7.61
CA ILE A 55 -11.39 0.99 -7.05
C ILE A 55 -11.07 1.07 -5.56
N LEU A 56 -10.71 2.24 -5.09
CA LEU A 56 -10.45 2.48 -3.69
C LEU A 56 -11.70 3.02 -3.00
N SER A 57 -11.77 2.82 -1.71
CA SER A 57 -12.86 3.36 -0.88
C SER A 57 -12.28 4.06 0.34
N THR A 58 -12.99 5.05 0.83
CA THR A 58 -12.61 5.73 2.08
C THR A 58 -12.47 4.69 3.17
N GLY A 59 -11.38 4.78 3.90
CA GLY A 59 -11.08 3.84 4.98
C GLY A 59 -10.16 2.71 4.56
N ASP A 60 -9.92 2.51 3.26
CA ASP A 60 -9.01 1.47 2.81
C ASP A 60 -7.59 1.78 3.29
N TYR A 61 -6.85 0.74 3.64
CA TYR A 61 -5.43 0.88 3.90
C TYR A 61 -4.68 0.53 2.62
N VAL A 62 -3.69 1.33 2.30
CA VAL A 62 -2.95 1.21 1.04
C VAL A 62 -1.45 1.29 1.27
N ALA A 63 -0.69 0.76 0.34
CA ALA A 63 0.76 0.93 0.32
C ALA A 63 1.09 2.01 -0.71
N ILE A 64 2.01 2.88 -0.32
CA ILE A 64 2.49 3.94 -1.17
C ILE A 64 3.93 3.65 -1.52
N GLU A 65 4.28 3.82 -2.79
CA GLU A 65 5.66 3.69 -3.23
C GLU A 65 6.19 5.05 -3.64
N TYR A 66 7.45 5.30 -3.35
CA TYR A 66 8.10 6.54 -3.72
C TYR A 66 9.62 6.32 -3.80
N THR A 67 10.31 7.25 -4.45
CA THR A 67 11.77 7.24 -4.49
C THR A 67 12.26 8.52 -3.83
N SER A 68 13.30 8.44 -3.11
CA SER A 68 13.97 9.55 -2.40
C SER A 68 13.09 10.35 -1.44
N VAL A 69 12.08 11.09 -1.89
CA VAL A 69 11.25 11.93 -1.05
C VAL A 69 9.79 11.56 -1.17
N LEU A 70 9.10 11.44 -0.06
CA LEU A 70 7.68 11.15 -0.04
C LEU A 70 6.91 12.43 -0.27
N SER A 71 6.41 12.63 -1.47
CA SER A 71 5.64 13.81 -1.84
C SER A 71 4.60 13.46 -2.89
N SER A 72 3.65 14.36 -3.11
CA SER A 72 2.61 14.15 -4.11
C SER A 72 3.17 14.04 -5.53
N LYS A 73 4.41 14.46 -5.75
CA LYS A 73 5.02 14.39 -7.09
C LYS A 73 5.76 13.09 -7.32
N THR A 74 6.24 12.45 -6.25
CA THR A 74 7.10 11.29 -6.39
C THR A 74 6.48 10.00 -5.90
N ALA A 75 5.32 10.10 -5.26
CA ALA A 75 4.67 8.95 -4.65
C ALA A 75 3.39 8.57 -5.38
N TYR A 76 3.01 7.32 -5.28
CA TYR A 76 1.75 6.85 -5.84
C TYR A 76 1.24 5.68 -5.00
N ILE A 77 -0.05 5.39 -5.09
CA ILE A 77 -0.65 4.28 -4.39
C ILE A 77 -0.40 3.03 -5.22
N SER A 78 0.33 2.06 -4.67
CA SER A 78 0.76 0.88 -5.42
C SER A 78 -0.19 -0.30 -5.24
N PHE A 79 -0.72 -0.52 -4.06
CA PHE A 79 -1.71 -1.58 -3.87
C PHE A 79 -2.57 -1.33 -2.64
N ARG A 80 -3.72 -1.98 -2.64
CA ARG A 80 -4.70 -1.90 -1.57
C ARG A 80 -4.56 -3.13 -0.67
N ASN A 81 -4.64 -2.93 0.64
CA ASN A 81 -4.56 -4.03 1.60
C ASN A 81 -5.69 -5.03 1.34
N GLY A 82 -5.33 -6.29 1.23
CA GLY A 82 -6.30 -7.35 0.95
C GLY A 82 -6.63 -7.54 -0.52
N SER A 83 -5.88 -6.87 -1.41
CA SER A 83 -6.14 -7.00 -2.84
C SER A 83 -5.82 -8.39 -3.36
N PRO A 84 -6.70 -9.00 -4.14
CA PRO A 84 -6.45 -10.33 -4.70
C PRO A 84 -5.38 -10.30 -5.79
N LYS A 85 -4.98 -9.11 -6.26
CA LYS A 85 -3.98 -9.00 -7.31
C LYS A 85 -2.59 -9.36 -6.85
N PHE A 86 -2.35 -9.30 -5.55
CA PHE A 86 -1.02 -9.52 -5.00
C PHE A 86 -0.96 -10.88 -4.34
N ALA A 87 -0.74 -11.92 -5.16
CA ALA A 87 -0.64 -13.29 -4.69
C ALA A 87 0.40 -13.35 -3.58
N GLY A 88 0.09 -14.04 -2.50
CA GLY A 88 0.97 -14.12 -1.35
C GLY A 88 0.80 -12.98 -0.37
N TYR A 89 0.00 -11.99 -0.70
CA TYR A 89 -0.29 -10.92 0.23
C TYR A 89 -1.16 -11.51 1.36
N TYR A 90 -0.98 -11.02 2.55
CA TYR A 90 -1.78 -11.52 3.67
C TYR A 90 -2.44 -10.37 4.43
N LYS A 91 -3.50 -10.68 5.13
CA LYS A 91 -4.24 -9.72 5.94
C LYS A 91 -4.32 -10.26 7.36
N VAL A 92 -3.95 -9.42 8.34
CA VAL A 92 -4.00 -9.81 9.75
C VAL A 92 -5.28 -9.26 10.34
N LEU A 93 -6.06 -10.09 11.01
CA LEU A 93 -7.33 -9.66 11.59
C LEU A 93 -7.73 -10.58 12.73
N SER A 94 -8.73 -10.18 13.52
CA SER A 94 -9.24 -10.99 14.60
C SER A 94 -10.18 -12.07 14.06
N GLN A 95 -10.51 -13.04 14.89
CA GLN A 95 -11.50 -14.05 14.52
C GLN A 95 -12.85 -13.42 14.21
N THR A 96 -13.25 -12.43 15.01
CA THR A 96 -14.53 -11.76 14.81
C THR A 96 -14.56 -11.04 13.46
N GLU A 97 -13.43 -10.39 13.10
CA GLU A 97 -13.34 -9.70 11.82
C GLU A 97 -13.41 -10.70 10.66
N TYR A 98 -12.73 -11.83 10.79
CA TYR A 98 -12.75 -12.85 9.77
C TYR A 98 -14.17 -13.40 9.59
N ASP A 99 -14.84 -13.70 10.70
CA ASP A 99 -16.20 -14.24 10.67
C ASP A 99 -17.15 -13.24 10.00
N THR A 100 -16.96 -11.96 10.24
CA THR A 100 -17.77 -10.92 9.61
C THR A 100 -17.55 -10.90 8.10
N LEU A 101 -16.29 -11.02 7.65
CA LEU A 101 -16.00 -11.05 6.22
C LEU A 101 -16.62 -12.28 5.60
N GLU A 102 -16.54 -13.41 6.27
CA GLU A 102 -17.10 -14.64 5.75
C GLU A 102 -18.62 -14.54 5.63
N ALA A 103 -19.28 -14.03 6.66
CA ALA A 103 -20.73 -13.87 6.66
C ALA A 103 -21.20 -12.94 5.55
N ASN A 104 -20.38 -11.97 5.15
CA ASN A 104 -20.73 -11.02 4.11
C ASN A 104 -20.26 -11.47 2.73
N GLY A 105 -19.66 -12.65 2.62
CA GLY A 105 -19.17 -13.15 1.33
C GLY A 105 -17.96 -12.38 0.82
N GLN A 106 -17.17 -11.81 1.71
CA GLN A 106 -16.05 -10.93 1.35
C GLN A 106 -14.68 -11.60 1.49
N ILE A 107 -14.64 -12.90 1.72
CA ILE A 107 -13.38 -13.63 1.78
C ILE A 107 -12.82 -13.75 0.37
N ILE A 108 -11.53 -13.45 0.22
CA ILE A 108 -10.85 -13.48 -1.07
C ILE A 108 -9.89 -14.67 -1.08
N ASP A 109 -10.07 -15.58 -2.02
CA ASP A 109 -9.30 -16.81 -2.08
C ASP A 109 -7.80 -16.62 -2.24
N THR A 110 -7.38 -15.54 -2.87
CA THR A 110 -5.96 -15.29 -3.14
C THR A 110 -5.27 -14.57 -2.00
N VAL A 111 -5.99 -14.23 -0.95
CA VAL A 111 -5.42 -13.54 0.21
C VAL A 111 -5.29 -14.51 1.37
N MET A 112 -4.12 -14.54 2.00
CA MET A 112 -3.92 -15.34 3.20
C MET A 112 -4.42 -14.53 4.39
N TYR A 113 -5.32 -15.06 5.16
CA TYR A 113 -5.83 -14.40 6.36
C TYR A 113 -5.11 -14.95 7.58
N VAL A 114 -4.50 -14.05 8.35
CA VAL A 114 -3.80 -14.43 9.58
C VAL A 114 -4.66 -14.00 10.76
N ILE A 115 -5.19 -14.95 11.50
CA ILE A 115 -6.08 -14.67 12.61
C ILE A 115 -5.24 -14.52 13.89
N VAL A 116 -5.40 -13.37 14.56
CA VAL A 116 -4.62 -13.09 15.76
C VAL A 116 -5.55 -12.80 16.92
N GLY A 117 -5.92 -13.76 17.61
CA GLY A 117 -6.72 -13.59 18.82
C GLY A 117 -7.99 -12.79 18.61
N ASP A 118 -8.71 -12.58 19.64
CA ASP A 118 -9.97 -11.84 19.58
C ASP A 118 -10.09 -10.87 20.72
#